data_f8742e13f0f024083993296bfef9612b
#
_entry.id   f8742e13f0f024083993296bfef9612b
#
_cell.length_a   1.000
_cell.length_b   1.000
_cell.length_c   1.000
_cell.angle_alpha   90.00
_cell.angle_beta   90.00
_cell.angle_gamma   90.00
#
_symmetry.space_group_name_H-M   'P 1'
#
loop_
_entity.id
_entity.type
_entity.pdbx_description
1 polymer ?
#
loop_
_entity_poly.entity_id
_entity_poly.type
_entity_poly.pdbx_seq_one_letter_code
_entity_poly.pdbx_strand_id
1 'polypeptide(L)'
;MLSATVAAHPATAAITLRQRHSVRPRRPHCAPVGAAAPRRRMATAGLSVTNALASQTLGGVPAAPPKLSFPILVNSCTGKMGKAVAEAALSAGLQLVPVSFSAMEVPDGKVEICDREFRIHDPSESEQILPSIVKDYPDLIVVDYTVPDAVNANAELYCKLGLPFVMGTTGGNRQLLHKTVQDANIYAVISPQMGKQVVAFLAAMEIMAEQFPGAYSGYKLEVMESHQATKLDISGTAKAVISCFQKLGVSFDMNEVKQVRDPQEQVALVGVPEEHLSGHAFHMYHLTSPDGTVSFEFQHNVCGRSIYAEGTVDAAMFLYKKVQSGADKKLYDMIDVLREGNMR
;
A
#
# COMPACT_ATOMS: atom_id res chain seq x y z
N MET A 1 38.98 21.71 54.29
CA MET A 1 38.40 23.02 53.95
C MET A 1 37.41 22.74 52.85
N LEU A 2 36.15 22.53 53.20
CA LEU A 2 35.03 23.48 53.18
C LEU A 2 34.99 24.29 51.87
N SER A 3 34.03 24.06 50.97
CA SER A 3 32.70 24.68 50.93
C SER A 3 32.03 24.28 49.63
N ALA A 4 30.93 23.84 49.67
CA ALA A 4 29.56 24.30 49.75
C ALA A 4 28.84 24.19 48.41
N THR A 5 27.87 23.35 48.44
CA THR A 5 26.72 23.05 47.57
C THR A 5 25.89 24.28 47.28
N VAL A 6 25.42 24.44 46.04
CA VAL A 6 24.15 25.09 45.79
C VAL A 6 23.39 24.27 44.75
N ALA A 7 22.26 23.73 45.18
CA ALA A 7 21.26 23.11 44.33
C ALA A 7 20.34 24.19 43.73
N ALA A 8 20.05 24.09 42.44
CA ALA A 8 18.97 24.81 41.80
C ALA A 8 18.01 23.85 41.17
N HIS A 9 16.78 23.77 41.67
CA HIS A 9 15.65 23.09 41.03
C HIS A 9 15.12 23.97 39.88
N PRO A 10 14.74 23.39 38.75
CA PRO A 10 13.84 24.08 37.84
C PRO A 10 12.37 23.75 38.16
N ALA A 11 11.58 24.79 38.21
CA ALA A 11 10.16 24.78 38.46
C ALA A 11 9.36 24.04 37.37
N THR A 12 8.51 23.14 37.81
CA THR A 12 7.49 22.46 37.03
C THR A 12 6.39 23.47 36.66
N ALA A 13 6.28 23.87 35.41
CA ALA A 13 5.15 24.62 34.89
C ALA A 13 4.00 23.66 34.59
N ALA A 14 2.99 23.63 35.45
CA ALA A 14 1.74 22.93 35.23
C ALA A 14 0.90 23.70 34.20
N ILE A 15 0.66 23.09 33.05
CA ILE A 15 -0.27 23.60 32.05
C ILE A 15 -1.68 23.16 32.46
N THR A 16 -2.45 24.14 32.97
CA THR A 16 -3.85 23.96 33.34
C THR A 16 -4.71 23.94 32.08
N LEU A 17 -5.25 22.77 31.73
CA LEU A 17 -6.28 22.64 30.69
C LEU A 17 -7.58 23.31 31.18
N ARG A 18 -7.92 24.46 30.60
CA ARG A 18 -9.24 25.07 30.77
C ARG A 18 -10.26 24.27 29.92
N GLN A 19 -11.19 23.61 30.61
CA GLN A 19 -12.43 23.11 30.04
C GLN A 19 -13.21 24.26 29.41
N ARG A 20 -13.44 24.21 28.10
CA ARG A 20 -14.37 25.14 27.44
C ARG A 20 -15.76 24.52 27.49
N HIS A 21 -16.65 25.19 28.21
CA HIS A 21 -18.09 24.94 28.22
C HIS A 21 -18.66 25.11 26.78
N SER A 22 -19.46 24.13 26.37
CA SER A 22 -20.24 24.16 25.13
C SER A 22 -21.29 25.28 25.18
N VAL A 23 -21.10 26.30 24.36
CA VAL A 23 -22.14 27.30 24.07
C VAL A 23 -22.81 26.87 22.77
N ARG A 24 -24.08 26.47 22.84
CA ARG A 24 -24.93 26.20 21.68
C ARG A 24 -25.17 27.52 20.94
N PRO A 25 -24.98 27.62 19.62
CA PRO A 25 -25.39 28.79 18.85
C PRO A 25 -26.91 28.86 18.73
N ARG A 26 -27.46 30.00 19.08
CA ARG A 26 -28.89 30.37 18.84
C ARG A 26 -29.10 30.55 17.33
N ARG A 27 -30.17 29.96 16.82
CA ARG A 27 -30.65 30.20 15.45
C ARG A 27 -31.12 31.64 15.31
N PRO A 28 -30.77 32.37 14.24
CA PRO A 28 -31.41 33.64 13.93
C PRO A 28 -32.79 33.41 13.28
N HIS A 29 -33.81 34.12 13.82
CA HIS A 29 -35.13 34.21 13.21
C HIS A 29 -35.05 35.04 11.92
N CYS A 30 -35.45 34.46 10.80
CA CYS A 30 -35.71 35.20 9.59
C CYS A 30 -37.16 35.73 9.61
N ALA A 31 -37.32 37.03 9.52
CA ALA A 31 -38.59 37.68 9.21
C ALA A 31 -38.86 37.68 7.69
N PRO A 32 -40.12 37.65 7.24
CA PRO A 32 -40.42 37.59 5.83
C PRO A 32 -40.39 38.98 5.20
N VAL A 33 -39.70 39.16 4.09
CA VAL A 33 -39.82 40.35 3.22
C VAL A 33 -40.44 39.92 1.89
N GLY A 34 -41.50 40.63 1.54
CA GLY A 34 -42.37 40.31 0.42
C GLY A 34 -41.94 40.84 -0.92
N ALA A 35 -42.78 40.42 -1.91
CA ALA A 35 -43.07 41.00 -3.18
C ALA A 35 -42.11 40.75 -4.37
N ALA A 36 -42.68 40.08 -5.31
CA ALA A 36 -42.16 39.60 -6.59
C ALA A 36 -41.87 40.70 -7.63
N ALA A 37 -40.81 40.47 -8.40
CA ALA A 37 -40.66 41.01 -9.76
C ALA A 37 -40.37 39.85 -10.74
N PRO A 38 -40.84 39.89 -12.00
CA PRO A 38 -40.86 38.72 -12.88
C PRO A 38 -39.49 38.42 -13.46
N ARG A 39 -39.05 37.19 -13.26
CA ARG A 39 -37.80 36.67 -13.85
C ARG A 39 -38.08 36.26 -15.32
N ARG A 40 -37.33 36.85 -16.25
CA ARG A 40 -37.17 36.40 -17.63
C ARG A 40 -36.71 34.94 -17.63
N ARG A 41 -37.46 34.07 -18.31
CA ARG A 41 -37.05 32.69 -18.62
C ARG A 41 -35.92 32.74 -19.65
N MET A 42 -34.71 32.32 -19.26
CA MET A 42 -33.71 31.85 -20.19
C MET A 42 -34.02 30.40 -20.54
N ALA A 43 -34.16 30.15 -21.84
CA ALA A 43 -34.35 28.81 -22.37
C ALA A 43 -33.06 28.00 -22.18
N THR A 44 -33.12 26.98 -21.33
CA THR A 44 -32.10 25.93 -21.28
C THR A 44 -32.42 24.95 -22.42
N ALA A 45 -31.49 24.85 -23.38
CA ALA A 45 -31.53 23.79 -24.39
C ALA A 45 -31.32 22.45 -23.66
N GLY A 46 -32.41 21.70 -23.50
CA GLY A 46 -32.36 20.34 -22.98
C GLY A 46 -31.75 19.42 -24.03
N LEU A 47 -30.59 18.81 -23.73
CA LEU A 47 -30.15 17.63 -24.44
C LEU A 47 -31.08 16.48 -24.06
N SER A 48 -32.00 16.17 -24.99
CA SER A 48 -32.85 14.99 -24.91
C SER A 48 -32.02 13.77 -25.29
N VAL A 49 -31.65 12.97 -24.28
CA VAL A 49 -31.13 11.61 -24.50
C VAL A 49 -32.35 10.72 -24.70
N THR A 50 -32.69 10.46 -25.97
CA THR A 50 -33.70 9.45 -26.33
C THR A 50 -33.10 8.06 -26.04
N ASN A 51 -33.55 7.44 -24.94
CA ASN A 51 -33.39 6.01 -24.71
C ASN A 51 -34.21 5.24 -25.75
N ALA A 52 -33.56 4.78 -26.81
CA ALA A 52 -34.11 3.73 -27.67
C ALA A 52 -33.99 2.41 -26.87
N LEU A 53 -35.07 1.99 -26.18
CA LEU A 53 -35.19 0.60 -25.70
C LEU A 53 -35.41 -0.28 -26.95
N ALA A 54 -34.30 -0.80 -27.48
CA ALA A 54 -34.35 -1.97 -28.35
C ALA A 54 -34.62 -3.20 -27.47
N SER A 55 -35.81 -3.81 -27.66
CA SER A 55 -36.12 -5.16 -27.13
C SER A 55 -35.07 -6.15 -27.66
N GLN A 56 -34.04 -6.43 -26.88
CA GLN A 56 -33.15 -7.55 -27.13
C GLN A 56 -33.72 -8.76 -26.39
N THR A 57 -34.11 -9.75 -27.17
CA THR A 57 -34.44 -11.11 -26.79
C THR A 57 -33.40 -11.62 -25.78
N LEU A 58 -33.90 -12.29 -24.73
CA LEU A 58 -33.13 -13.03 -23.71
C LEU A 58 -32.15 -14.02 -24.37
N GLY A 59 -31.02 -13.54 -24.82
CA GLY A 59 -29.81 -14.32 -25.08
C GLY A 59 -29.18 -14.66 -23.76
N GLY A 60 -28.79 -15.95 -23.60
CA GLY A 60 -28.27 -16.52 -22.37
C GLY A 60 -27.21 -15.62 -21.69
N VAL A 61 -27.24 -15.59 -20.36
CA VAL A 61 -26.23 -14.94 -19.53
C VAL A 61 -24.87 -15.36 -20.08
N PRO A 62 -23.99 -14.42 -20.50
CA PRO A 62 -22.66 -14.79 -20.93
C PRO A 62 -22.02 -15.59 -19.81
N ALA A 63 -21.49 -16.77 -20.12
CA ALA A 63 -20.71 -17.55 -19.17
C ALA A 63 -19.62 -16.63 -18.60
N ALA A 64 -19.48 -16.57 -17.27
CA ALA A 64 -18.42 -15.81 -16.65
C ALA A 64 -17.10 -16.20 -17.33
N PRO A 65 -16.24 -15.24 -17.66
CA PRO A 65 -14.95 -15.55 -18.30
C PRO A 65 -14.23 -16.60 -17.48
N PRO A 66 -13.54 -17.57 -18.12
CA PRO A 66 -12.88 -18.63 -17.41
C PRO A 66 -11.94 -18.03 -16.37
N LYS A 67 -12.05 -18.49 -15.11
CA LYS A 67 -11.25 -17.98 -14.00
C LYS A 67 -9.78 -18.29 -14.33
N LEU A 68 -8.94 -17.28 -14.46
CA LEU A 68 -7.52 -17.43 -14.72
C LEU A 68 -6.91 -18.26 -13.58
N SER A 69 -6.28 -19.37 -13.90
CA SER A 69 -5.59 -20.23 -12.94
C SER A 69 -4.24 -20.63 -13.50
N PHE A 70 -3.19 -20.47 -12.71
CA PHE A 70 -1.82 -20.83 -13.02
C PHE A 70 -1.08 -21.18 -11.72
N PRO A 71 0.04 -21.92 -11.78
CA PRO A 71 0.82 -22.25 -10.59
C PRO A 71 1.54 -21.01 -10.03
N ILE A 72 1.45 -20.85 -8.70
CA ILE A 72 2.11 -19.78 -7.95
C ILE A 72 2.88 -20.39 -6.77
N LEU A 73 4.16 -20.04 -6.64
CA LEU A 73 4.98 -20.37 -5.49
C LEU A 73 5.15 -19.11 -4.63
N VAL A 74 4.76 -19.19 -3.35
CA VAL A 74 4.96 -18.08 -2.40
C VAL A 74 6.17 -18.38 -1.55
N ASN A 75 7.28 -17.68 -1.83
CA ASN A 75 8.51 -17.80 -1.06
C ASN A 75 8.37 -17.10 0.29
N SER A 76 8.82 -17.76 1.37
CA SER A 76 8.62 -17.37 2.77
C SER A 76 7.13 -17.33 3.21
N CYS A 77 6.35 -18.36 2.84
CA CYS A 77 4.94 -18.48 3.23
C CYS A 77 4.72 -18.66 4.74
N THR A 78 5.77 -18.94 5.52
CA THR A 78 5.76 -19.00 6.99
C THR A 78 5.64 -17.61 7.63
N GLY A 79 6.04 -16.55 6.92
CA GLY A 79 5.94 -15.17 7.37
C GLY A 79 4.51 -14.62 7.26
N LYS A 80 4.22 -13.55 8.03
CA LYS A 80 2.90 -12.91 8.06
C LYS A 80 2.41 -12.44 6.68
N MET A 81 3.31 -11.91 5.81
CA MET A 81 2.94 -11.50 4.45
C MET A 81 2.80 -12.69 3.52
N GLY A 82 3.76 -13.62 3.54
CA GLY A 82 3.69 -14.80 2.69
C GLY A 82 2.44 -15.64 2.94
N LYS A 83 2.04 -15.80 4.21
CA LYS A 83 0.78 -16.47 4.57
C LYS A 83 -0.43 -15.73 3.99
N ALA A 84 -0.53 -14.42 4.18
CA ALA A 84 -1.65 -13.63 3.63
C ALA A 84 -1.73 -13.70 2.09
N VAL A 85 -0.58 -13.72 1.40
CA VAL A 85 -0.53 -13.89 -0.07
C VAL A 85 -0.97 -15.30 -0.49
N ALA A 86 -0.56 -16.34 0.23
CA ALA A 86 -1.00 -17.71 -0.03
C ALA A 86 -2.52 -17.83 0.12
N GLU A 87 -3.09 -17.28 1.18
CA GLU A 87 -4.55 -17.22 1.41
C GLU A 87 -5.28 -16.47 0.29
N ALA A 88 -4.76 -15.30 -0.11
CA ALA A 88 -5.32 -14.49 -1.20
C ALA A 88 -5.24 -15.21 -2.57
N ALA A 89 -4.13 -15.90 -2.84
CA ALA A 89 -3.94 -16.67 -4.07
C ALA A 89 -4.95 -17.83 -4.18
N LEU A 90 -5.16 -18.57 -3.09
CA LEU A 90 -6.18 -19.62 -3.02
C LEU A 90 -7.58 -19.06 -3.23
N SER A 91 -7.92 -17.95 -2.57
CA SER A 91 -9.21 -17.27 -2.73
C SER A 91 -9.44 -16.80 -4.17
N ALA A 92 -8.36 -16.41 -4.86
CA ALA A 92 -8.38 -16.05 -6.28
C ALA A 92 -8.55 -17.27 -7.21
N GLY A 93 -8.37 -18.49 -6.71
CA GLY A 93 -8.45 -19.74 -7.47
C GLY A 93 -7.16 -20.08 -8.20
N LEU A 94 -6.02 -19.52 -7.76
CA LEU A 94 -4.71 -19.87 -8.30
C LEU A 94 -4.25 -21.24 -7.75
N GLN A 95 -3.41 -21.92 -8.50
CA GLN A 95 -2.82 -23.19 -8.10
C GLN A 95 -1.59 -22.94 -7.22
N LEU A 96 -1.77 -23.00 -5.90
CA LEU A 96 -0.67 -22.79 -4.98
C LEU A 96 0.25 -24.01 -4.92
N VAL A 97 1.53 -23.81 -5.26
CA VAL A 97 2.55 -24.87 -5.20
C VAL A 97 2.86 -25.16 -3.72
N PRO A 98 2.79 -26.43 -3.26
CA PRO A 98 2.89 -26.76 -1.83
C PRO A 98 4.34 -26.82 -1.32
N VAL A 99 5.17 -25.88 -1.77
CA VAL A 99 6.58 -25.73 -1.38
C VAL A 99 6.89 -24.27 -1.12
N SER A 100 7.74 -24.01 -0.13
CA SER A 100 8.27 -22.67 0.15
C SER A 100 9.66 -22.78 0.77
N PHE A 101 10.44 -21.70 0.69
CA PHE A 101 11.76 -21.61 1.30
C PHE A 101 11.72 -20.60 2.44
N SER A 102 12.24 -20.98 3.61
CA SER A 102 12.26 -20.13 4.80
C SER A 102 13.41 -20.51 5.72
N ALA A 103 14.11 -19.51 6.24
CA ALA A 103 15.11 -19.71 7.30
C ALA A 103 14.46 -19.90 8.69
N MET A 104 13.12 -19.79 8.79
CA MET A 104 12.42 -20.09 10.03
C MET A 104 12.33 -21.62 10.20
N GLU A 105 12.81 -22.12 11.33
CA GLU A 105 12.58 -23.50 11.71
C GLU A 105 11.10 -23.76 11.90
N VAL A 106 10.61 -24.80 11.25
CA VAL A 106 9.20 -25.23 11.32
C VAL A 106 9.19 -26.68 11.77
N PRO A 107 8.34 -27.06 12.73
CA PRO A 107 8.21 -28.47 13.15
C PRO A 107 7.97 -29.37 11.94
N ASP A 108 8.72 -30.46 11.87
CA ASP A 108 8.63 -31.45 10.78
C ASP A 108 8.84 -30.88 9.35
N GLY A 109 9.37 -29.66 9.22
CA GLY A 109 9.54 -28.98 7.93
C GLY A 109 8.26 -28.72 7.18
N LYS A 110 7.12 -28.58 7.86
CA LYS A 110 5.81 -28.43 7.27
C LYS A 110 4.99 -27.35 7.97
N VAL A 111 4.18 -26.64 7.19
CA VAL A 111 3.20 -25.67 7.69
C VAL A 111 1.86 -25.88 6.99
N GLU A 112 0.78 -25.68 7.70
CA GLU A 112 -0.57 -25.72 7.16
C GLU A 112 -1.09 -24.30 6.89
N ILE A 113 -1.60 -24.08 5.67
CA ILE A 113 -2.22 -22.82 5.25
C ILE A 113 -3.50 -23.16 4.50
N CYS A 114 -4.66 -22.73 5.02
CA CYS A 114 -5.98 -23.02 4.46
C CYS A 114 -6.19 -24.52 4.17
N ASP A 115 -6.01 -25.35 5.17
CA ASP A 115 -6.19 -26.83 5.11
C ASP A 115 -5.30 -27.52 4.07
N ARG A 116 -4.17 -26.90 3.71
CA ARG A 116 -3.16 -27.44 2.80
C ARG A 116 -1.79 -27.48 3.45
N GLU A 117 -1.13 -28.63 3.35
CA GLU A 117 0.23 -28.80 3.84
C GLU A 117 1.25 -28.27 2.84
N PHE A 118 2.18 -27.44 3.34
CA PHE A 118 3.34 -26.91 2.59
C PHE A 118 4.60 -27.47 3.16
N ARG A 119 5.48 -27.94 2.29
CA ARG A 119 6.83 -28.33 2.66
C ARG A 119 7.72 -27.09 2.69
N ILE A 120 8.41 -26.89 3.80
CA ILE A 120 9.33 -25.79 3.98
C ILE A 120 10.76 -26.30 3.89
N HIS A 121 11.52 -25.73 2.99
CA HIS A 121 12.93 -26.01 2.79
C HIS A 121 13.79 -24.85 3.29
N ASP A 122 15.04 -25.14 3.63
CA ASP A 122 16.03 -24.11 3.90
C ASP A 122 16.32 -23.31 2.62
N PRO A 123 16.51 -21.98 2.68
CA PRO A 123 16.83 -21.17 1.51
C PRO A 123 18.07 -21.65 0.73
N SER A 124 19.04 -22.27 1.40
CA SER A 124 20.25 -22.84 0.74
C SER A 124 19.94 -24.01 -0.19
N GLU A 125 18.80 -24.68 -0.02
CA GLU A 125 18.37 -25.78 -0.87
C GLU A 125 17.64 -25.30 -2.16
N SER A 126 17.33 -24.00 -2.24
CA SER A 126 16.50 -23.44 -3.32
C SER A 126 17.09 -23.68 -4.72
N GLU A 127 18.39 -23.54 -4.89
CA GLU A 127 19.08 -23.78 -6.18
C GLU A 127 18.97 -25.25 -6.64
N GLN A 128 18.90 -26.19 -5.70
CA GLN A 128 18.76 -27.62 -6.01
C GLN A 128 17.32 -28.02 -6.26
N ILE A 129 16.34 -27.44 -5.54
CA ILE A 129 14.94 -27.87 -5.52
C ILE A 129 14.12 -27.17 -6.62
N LEU A 130 14.31 -25.86 -6.84
CA LEU A 130 13.53 -25.08 -7.80
C LEU A 130 13.52 -25.67 -9.22
N PRO A 131 14.62 -26.24 -9.78
CA PRO A 131 14.59 -26.81 -11.11
C PRO A 131 13.58 -27.94 -11.27
N SER A 132 13.36 -28.78 -10.25
CA SER A 132 12.34 -29.82 -10.30
C SER A 132 10.93 -29.23 -10.25
N ILE A 133 10.71 -28.20 -9.43
CA ILE A 133 9.43 -27.50 -9.37
C ILE A 133 9.08 -26.84 -10.71
N VAL A 134 10.05 -26.19 -11.35
CA VAL A 134 9.87 -25.60 -12.70
C VAL A 134 9.46 -26.63 -13.73
N LYS A 135 10.05 -27.82 -13.67
CA LYS A 135 9.70 -28.92 -14.57
C LYS A 135 8.27 -29.43 -14.38
N ASP A 136 7.82 -29.47 -13.10
CA ASP A 136 6.47 -29.92 -12.75
C ASP A 136 5.42 -28.82 -12.99
N TYR A 137 5.84 -27.56 -12.95
CA TYR A 137 4.98 -26.37 -13.10
C TYR A 137 5.60 -25.38 -14.11
N PRO A 138 5.51 -25.63 -15.42
CA PRO A 138 6.20 -24.82 -16.45
C PRO A 138 5.74 -23.36 -16.52
N ASP A 139 4.50 -23.07 -16.11
CA ASP A 139 3.91 -21.71 -16.11
C ASP A 139 4.02 -21.02 -14.74
N LEU A 140 4.97 -21.44 -13.91
CA LEU A 140 5.15 -20.97 -12.54
C LEU A 140 5.45 -19.48 -12.47
N ILE A 141 4.73 -18.78 -11.59
CA ILE A 141 5.08 -17.42 -11.11
C ILE A 141 5.56 -17.53 -9.67
N VAL A 142 6.74 -16.98 -9.38
CA VAL A 142 7.25 -16.90 -8.00
C VAL A 142 6.82 -15.56 -7.38
N VAL A 143 6.37 -15.61 -6.13
CA VAL A 143 6.13 -14.40 -5.30
C VAL A 143 7.08 -14.42 -4.12
N ASP A 144 7.86 -13.35 -3.97
CA ASP A 144 8.89 -13.25 -2.94
C ASP A 144 8.53 -12.25 -1.85
N TYR A 145 8.44 -12.77 -0.61
CA TYR A 145 8.28 -12.01 0.63
C TYR A 145 9.28 -12.44 1.70
N THR A 146 10.53 -12.64 1.29
CA THR A 146 11.65 -13.03 2.17
C THR A 146 12.14 -11.86 3.03
N VAL A 147 13.45 -11.71 3.18
CA VAL A 147 14.07 -10.63 3.96
C VAL A 147 14.92 -9.74 3.03
N PRO A 148 15.19 -8.47 3.43
CA PRO A 148 15.94 -7.52 2.60
C PRO A 148 17.28 -8.05 2.06
N ASP A 149 18.00 -8.81 2.88
CA ASP A 149 19.32 -9.34 2.53
C ASP A 149 19.25 -10.46 1.46
N ALA A 150 18.12 -11.13 1.33
CA ALA A 150 17.92 -12.19 0.34
C ALA A 150 17.47 -11.69 -1.04
N VAL A 151 17.01 -10.43 -1.16
CA VAL A 151 16.37 -9.88 -2.37
C VAL A 151 17.20 -10.08 -3.63
N ASN A 152 18.49 -9.69 -3.59
CA ASN A 152 19.35 -9.75 -4.78
C ASN A 152 19.71 -11.18 -5.14
N ALA A 153 20.08 -12.00 -4.16
CA ALA A 153 20.42 -13.42 -4.40
C ALA A 153 19.21 -14.22 -4.93
N ASN A 154 18.02 -14.00 -4.38
CA ASN A 154 16.80 -14.64 -4.87
C ASN A 154 16.48 -14.21 -6.32
N ALA A 155 16.59 -12.92 -6.62
CA ALA A 155 16.37 -12.43 -7.98
C ALA A 155 17.38 -13.02 -8.98
N GLU A 156 18.66 -13.12 -8.62
CA GLU A 156 19.68 -13.78 -9.43
C GLU A 156 19.32 -15.25 -9.72
N LEU A 157 18.85 -15.98 -8.69
CA LEU A 157 18.43 -17.36 -8.83
C LEU A 157 17.20 -17.48 -9.75
N TYR A 158 16.18 -16.64 -9.55
CA TYR A 158 15.00 -16.66 -10.43
C TYR A 158 15.37 -16.33 -11.89
N CYS A 159 16.24 -15.35 -12.10
CA CYS A 159 16.76 -15.01 -13.42
C CYS A 159 17.56 -16.17 -14.06
N LYS A 160 18.43 -16.83 -13.30
CA LYS A 160 19.20 -18.01 -13.76
C LYS A 160 18.31 -19.15 -14.22
N LEU A 161 17.16 -19.33 -13.54
CA LEU A 161 16.19 -20.39 -13.84
C LEU A 161 15.13 -19.98 -14.86
N GLY A 162 15.15 -18.74 -15.36
CA GLY A 162 14.15 -18.24 -16.29
C GLY A 162 12.76 -18.04 -15.68
N LEU A 163 12.66 -17.90 -14.36
CA LEU A 163 11.41 -17.81 -13.61
C LEU A 163 10.86 -16.37 -13.57
N PRO A 164 9.65 -16.13 -14.08
CA PRO A 164 8.95 -14.87 -13.82
C PRO A 164 8.62 -14.72 -12.34
N PHE A 165 8.74 -13.49 -11.81
CA PHE A 165 8.50 -13.28 -10.37
C PHE A 165 7.91 -11.93 -10.01
N VAL A 166 7.25 -11.90 -8.84
CA VAL A 166 6.78 -10.69 -8.16
C VAL A 166 7.61 -10.50 -6.89
N MET A 167 8.39 -9.41 -6.83
CA MET A 167 9.20 -9.05 -5.68
C MET A 167 8.47 -8.04 -4.80
N GLY A 168 7.87 -8.53 -3.72
CA GLY A 168 7.21 -7.70 -2.70
C GLY A 168 8.12 -7.35 -1.52
N THR A 169 9.24 -8.06 -1.37
CA THR A 169 10.25 -7.76 -0.35
C THR A 169 10.89 -6.41 -0.61
N THR A 170 10.93 -5.55 0.40
CA THR A 170 11.61 -4.25 0.35
C THR A 170 13.06 -4.36 0.81
N GLY A 171 13.92 -3.42 0.39
CA GLY A 171 15.34 -3.44 0.70
C GLY A 171 16.18 -4.03 -0.42
N GLY A 172 17.36 -4.57 -0.06
CA GLY A 172 18.37 -4.98 -1.02
C GLY A 172 18.96 -3.81 -1.83
N ASN A 173 19.85 -4.11 -2.76
CA ASN A 173 20.35 -3.13 -3.73
C ASN A 173 19.38 -3.03 -4.91
N ARG A 174 18.56 -2.00 -4.94
CA ARG A 174 17.51 -1.80 -5.95
C ARG A 174 18.05 -1.60 -7.36
N GLN A 175 19.16 -0.89 -7.50
CA GLN A 175 19.77 -0.67 -8.81
C GLN A 175 20.31 -1.99 -9.38
N LEU A 176 20.99 -2.79 -8.54
CA LEU A 176 21.47 -4.11 -8.93
C LEU A 176 20.30 -5.04 -9.27
N LEU A 177 19.24 -5.05 -8.45
CA LEU A 177 18.03 -5.85 -8.69
C LEU A 177 17.42 -5.58 -10.08
N HIS A 178 17.20 -4.30 -10.41
CA HIS A 178 16.64 -3.92 -11.70
C HIS A 178 17.58 -4.29 -12.84
N LYS A 179 18.89 -4.05 -12.67
CA LYS A 179 19.90 -4.43 -13.67
C LYS A 179 19.93 -5.95 -13.91
N THR A 180 19.95 -6.76 -12.87
CA THR A 180 19.93 -8.22 -12.97
C THR A 180 18.73 -8.73 -13.78
N VAL A 181 17.54 -8.21 -13.51
CA VAL A 181 16.32 -8.59 -14.23
C VAL A 181 16.35 -8.13 -15.69
N GLN A 182 16.83 -6.90 -15.96
CA GLN A 182 16.95 -6.38 -17.32
C GLN A 182 17.99 -7.16 -18.15
N ASP A 183 19.16 -7.41 -17.59
CA ASP A 183 20.23 -8.16 -18.26
C ASP A 183 19.80 -9.61 -18.57
N ALA A 184 19.06 -10.25 -17.67
CA ALA A 184 18.51 -11.59 -17.85
C ALA A 184 17.27 -11.62 -18.76
N ASN A 185 16.68 -10.47 -19.08
CA ASN A 185 15.47 -10.34 -19.90
C ASN A 185 14.28 -11.16 -19.36
N ILE A 186 14.09 -11.19 -18.04
CA ILE A 186 13.06 -11.95 -17.35
C ILE A 186 11.88 -11.06 -16.99
N TYR A 187 10.66 -11.61 -17.04
CA TYR A 187 9.46 -10.93 -16.63
C TYR A 187 9.41 -10.78 -15.10
N ALA A 188 9.30 -9.56 -14.61
CA ALA A 188 9.16 -9.31 -13.20
C ALA A 188 8.25 -8.11 -12.89
N VAL A 189 7.52 -8.18 -11.75
CA VAL A 189 6.92 -7.02 -11.10
C VAL A 189 7.73 -6.74 -9.83
N ILE A 190 8.33 -5.58 -9.74
CA ILE A 190 9.12 -5.15 -8.58
C ILE A 190 8.55 -3.85 -8.05
N SER A 191 7.99 -3.87 -6.84
CA SER A 191 7.42 -2.67 -6.24
C SER A 191 7.63 -2.64 -4.72
N PRO A 192 7.96 -1.46 -4.15
CA PRO A 192 8.08 -1.29 -2.70
C PRO A 192 6.73 -1.24 -1.99
N GLN A 193 5.64 -1.11 -2.76
CA GLN A 193 4.28 -1.01 -2.25
C GLN A 193 3.35 -1.85 -3.14
N MET A 194 2.64 -2.81 -2.54
CA MET A 194 1.72 -3.69 -3.24
C MET A 194 0.23 -3.35 -3.00
N GLY A 195 -0.08 -2.48 -2.05
CA GLY A 195 -1.45 -2.02 -1.82
C GLY A 195 -1.93 -1.09 -2.93
N LYS A 196 -2.80 -1.57 -3.81
CA LYS A 196 -3.29 -0.87 -5.02
C LYS A 196 -3.75 0.56 -4.75
N GLN A 197 -4.57 0.72 -3.71
CA GLN A 197 -5.16 2.02 -3.36
C GLN A 197 -4.11 2.99 -2.82
N VAL A 198 -3.12 2.49 -2.09
CA VAL A 198 -1.98 3.30 -1.62
C VAL A 198 -1.10 3.73 -2.78
N VAL A 199 -0.86 2.82 -3.75
CA VAL A 199 -0.10 3.15 -4.98
C VAL A 199 -0.84 4.19 -5.81
N ALA A 200 -2.17 4.06 -5.98
CA ALA A 200 -2.98 5.05 -6.69
C ALA A 200 -2.94 6.42 -6.00
N PHE A 201 -3.02 6.45 -4.66
CA PHE A 201 -2.87 7.67 -3.88
C PHE A 201 -1.50 8.33 -4.08
N LEU A 202 -0.41 7.56 -4.00
CA LEU A 202 0.95 8.06 -4.24
C LEU A 202 1.09 8.62 -5.66
N ALA A 203 0.58 7.93 -6.68
CA ALA A 203 0.60 8.40 -8.05
C ALA A 203 -0.19 9.71 -8.23
N ALA A 204 -1.32 9.86 -7.55
CA ALA A 204 -2.09 11.12 -7.57
C ALA A 204 -1.31 12.26 -6.92
N MET A 205 -0.60 12.01 -5.81
CA MET A 205 0.25 12.99 -5.15
C MET A 205 1.43 13.43 -6.03
N GLU A 206 2.06 12.49 -6.74
CA GLU A 206 3.14 12.79 -7.68
C GLU A 206 2.64 13.66 -8.85
N ILE A 207 1.51 13.29 -9.46
CA ILE A 207 0.89 14.08 -10.54
C ILE A 207 0.57 15.49 -10.05
N MET A 208 -0.02 15.64 -8.86
CA MET A 208 -0.34 16.94 -8.28
C MET A 208 0.93 17.78 -8.07
N ALA A 209 2.00 17.16 -7.56
CA ALA A 209 3.27 17.83 -7.31
C ALA A 209 3.98 18.26 -8.60
N GLU A 210 3.85 17.47 -9.68
CA GLU A 210 4.41 17.80 -11.00
C GLU A 210 3.62 18.89 -11.73
N GLN A 211 2.29 18.83 -11.66
CA GLN A 211 1.42 19.75 -12.39
C GLN A 211 1.29 21.11 -11.70
N PHE A 212 1.41 21.18 -10.37
CA PHE A 212 1.14 22.38 -9.58
C PHE A 212 2.27 22.71 -8.58
N PRO A 213 3.53 22.80 -9.03
CA PRO A 213 4.64 23.08 -8.13
C PRO A 213 4.41 24.42 -7.41
N GLY A 214 4.64 24.44 -6.09
CA GLY A 214 4.44 25.64 -5.27
C GLY A 214 3.00 25.94 -4.87
N ALA A 215 2.02 25.12 -5.23
CA ALA A 215 0.60 25.37 -4.91
C ALA A 215 0.29 25.50 -3.40
N TYR A 216 1.12 24.92 -2.54
CA TYR A 216 1.02 25.03 -1.09
C TYR A 216 2.16 25.84 -0.47
N SER A 217 2.76 26.77 -1.23
CA SER A 217 3.82 27.63 -0.69
C SER A 217 3.33 28.43 0.53
N GLY A 218 4.11 28.36 1.62
CA GLY A 218 3.77 29.02 2.90
C GLY A 218 2.79 28.26 3.79
N TYR A 219 2.19 27.16 3.34
CA TYR A 219 1.38 26.31 4.22
C TYR A 219 2.27 25.58 5.25
N LYS A 220 1.75 25.44 6.46
CA LYS A 220 2.31 24.59 7.50
C LYS A 220 1.83 23.15 7.28
N LEU A 221 2.75 22.20 7.31
CA LEU A 221 2.45 20.77 7.28
C LEU A 221 2.66 20.16 8.66
N GLU A 222 1.73 19.33 9.09
CA GLU A 222 1.86 18.46 10.25
C GLU A 222 1.67 17.01 9.77
N VAL A 223 2.59 16.12 10.14
CA VAL A 223 2.57 14.72 9.74
C VAL A 223 2.55 13.82 10.95
N MET A 224 1.61 12.88 10.98
CA MET A 224 1.55 11.83 11.97
C MET A 224 1.52 10.47 11.27
N GLU A 225 2.28 9.52 11.79
CA GLU A 225 2.20 8.11 11.40
C GLU A 225 2.11 7.20 12.62
N SER A 226 1.32 6.14 12.50
CA SER A 226 1.24 5.06 13.46
C SER A 226 1.50 3.72 12.80
N HIS A 227 2.41 2.95 13.37
CA HIS A 227 2.79 1.60 12.97
C HIS A 227 3.05 0.75 14.22
N GLN A 228 3.15 -0.59 14.03
CA GLN A 228 3.49 -1.48 15.14
C GLN A 228 4.75 -1.00 15.90
N ALA A 229 4.79 -1.23 17.20
CA ALA A 229 5.83 -0.72 18.11
C ALA A 229 7.27 -1.08 17.68
N THR A 230 7.44 -2.21 16.98
CA THR A 230 8.76 -2.68 16.50
C THR A 230 9.30 -1.91 15.28
N LYS A 231 8.49 -1.07 14.63
CA LYS A 231 8.95 -0.26 13.50
C LYS A 231 9.58 1.04 14.00
N LEU A 232 10.89 1.16 13.86
CA LEU A 232 11.65 2.30 14.37
C LEU A 232 11.83 3.44 13.36
N ASP A 233 11.81 3.13 12.06
CA ASP A 233 12.01 4.09 10.98
C ASP A 233 10.70 4.71 10.50
N ILE A 234 10.80 5.88 9.86
CA ILE A 234 9.69 6.55 9.19
C ILE A 234 9.29 5.73 7.96
N SER A 235 7.99 5.57 7.76
CA SER A 235 7.41 4.88 6.62
C SER A 235 7.92 5.42 5.27
N GLY A 236 8.26 4.52 4.34
CA GLY A 236 8.58 4.90 2.96
C GLY A 236 7.44 5.64 2.26
N THR A 237 6.19 5.26 2.55
CA THR A 237 4.99 5.95 2.06
C THR A 237 4.90 7.38 2.61
N ALA A 238 5.15 7.58 3.91
CA ALA A 238 5.17 8.91 4.50
C ALA A 238 6.24 9.79 3.85
N LYS A 239 7.46 9.28 3.69
CA LYS A 239 8.56 9.99 3.02
C LYS A 239 8.20 10.42 1.60
N ALA A 240 7.55 9.54 0.82
CA ALA A 240 7.12 9.83 -0.54
C ALA A 240 6.07 10.96 -0.58
N VAL A 241 5.05 10.90 0.28
CA VAL A 241 4.01 11.95 0.37
C VAL A 241 4.60 13.29 0.82
N ILE A 242 5.47 13.29 1.83
CA ILE A 242 6.17 14.50 2.28
C ILE A 242 6.97 15.11 1.14
N SER A 243 7.70 14.29 0.37
CA SER A 243 8.46 14.76 -0.80
C SER A 243 7.56 15.44 -1.85
N CYS A 244 6.33 14.92 -2.05
CA CYS A 244 5.35 15.57 -2.92
C CYS A 244 4.91 16.94 -2.36
N PHE A 245 4.64 17.05 -1.05
CA PHE A 245 4.31 18.33 -0.42
C PHE A 245 5.46 19.33 -0.47
N GLN A 246 6.71 18.88 -0.34
CA GLN A 246 7.88 19.74 -0.53
C GLN A 246 7.97 20.30 -1.96
N LYS A 247 7.71 19.49 -2.99
CA LYS A 247 7.61 19.96 -4.39
C LYS A 247 6.43 20.93 -4.57
N LEU A 248 5.34 20.75 -3.83
CA LEU A 248 4.21 21.67 -3.78
C LEU A 248 4.49 22.96 -3.01
N GLY A 249 5.70 23.16 -2.51
CA GLY A 249 6.17 24.41 -1.89
C GLY A 249 6.12 24.45 -0.37
N VAL A 250 5.79 23.32 0.29
CA VAL A 250 5.79 23.22 1.76
C VAL A 250 7.21 23.00 2.27
N SER A 251 7.62 23.74 3.30
CA SER A 251 8.84 23.45 4.05
C SER A 251 8.53 22.49 5.19
N PHE A 252 9.25 21.35 5.24
CA PHE A 252 9.05 20.34 6.28
C PHE A 252 10.34 19.53 6.50
N ASP A 253 10.71 19.34 7.78
CA ASP A 253 11.83 18.47 8.16
C ASP A 253 11.29 17.07 8.52
N MET A 254 11.94 16.01 8.00
CA MET A 254 11.56 14.63 8.30
C MET A 254 11.59 14.28 9.80
N ASN A 255 12.41 14.99 10.58
CA ASN A 255 12.47 14.82 12.04
C ASN A 255 11.20 15.33 12.76
N GLU A 256 10.36 16.12 12.10
CA GLU A 256 9.10 16.63 12.63
C GLU A 256 7.95 15.61 12.48
N VAL A 257 8.16 14.48 11.83
CA VAL A 257 7.16 13.41 11.73
C VAL A 257 6.83 12.87 13.12
N LYS A 258 5.59 13.03 13.56
CA LYS A 258 5.10 12.44 14.79
C LYS A 258 4.89 10.93 14.61
N GLN A 259 5.79 10.14 15.16
CA GLN A 259 5.70 8.68 15.14
C GLN A 259 4.97 8.18 16.39
N VAL A 260 3.76 7.64 16.24
CA VAL A 260 3.00 7.02 17.33
C VAL A 260 3.30 5.52 17.33
N ARG A 261 3.97 5.05 18.39
CA ARG A 261 4.42 3.65 18.55
C ARG A 261 3.92 3.00 19.85
N ASP A 262 3.49 3.81 20.82
CA ASP A 262 2.91 3.33 22.07
C ASP A 262 1.51 2.76 21.82
N PRO A 263 1.21 1.50 22.24
CA PRO A 263 -0.08 0.87 21.99
C PRO A 263 -1.28 1.61 22.58
N GLN A 264 -1.12 2.26 23.74
CA GLN A 264 -2.20 3.00 24.37
C GLN A 264 -2.52 4.29 23.59
N GLU A 265 -1.48 5.00 23.14
CA GLU A 265 -1.65 6.16 22.27
C GLU A 265 -2.25 5.76 20.91
N GLN A 266 -1.86 4.62 20.35
CA GLN A 266 -2.39 4.10 19.10
C GLN A 266 -3.90 3.89 19.16
N VAL A 267 -4.40 3.31 20.24
CA VAL A 267 -5.85 3.10 20.45
C VAL A 267 -6.54 4.44 20.80
N ALA A 268 -6.03 5.16 21.80
CA ALA A 268 -6.74 6.30 22.37
C ALA A 268 -6.70 7.56 21.50
N LEU A 269 -5.58 7.82 20.80
CA LEU A 269 -5.37 9.05 20.03
C LEU A 269 -5.51 8.85 18.52
N VAL A 270 -5.07 7.70 18.01
CA VAL A 270 -5.06 7.43 16.57
C VAL A 270 -6.30 6.64 16.13
N GLY A 271 -6.91 5.88 17.04
CA GLY A 271 -8.08 5.06 16.77
C GLY A 271 -7.74 3.73 16.06
N VAL A 272 -6.53 3.20 16.28
CA VAL A 272 -6.15 1.87 15.78
C VAL A 272 -6.93 0.82 16.55
N PRO A 273 -7.67 -0.10 15.87
CA PRO A 273 -8.32 -1.22 16.55
C PRO A 273 -7.29 -2.11 17.26
N GLU A 274 -7.58 -2.57 18.47
CA GLU A 274 -6.65 -3.35 19.31
C GLU A 274 -6.12 -4.59 18.60
N GLU A 275 -6.94 -5.30 17.86
CA GLU A 275 -6.58 -6.48 17.08
C GLU A 275 -5.58 -6.20 15.96
N HIS A 276 -5.43 -4.94 15.56
CA HIS A 276 -4.52 -4.51 14.50
C HIS A 276 -3.23 -3.84 14.98
N LEU A 277 -3.02 -3.73 16.29
CA LEU A 277 -1.79 -3.13 16.85
C LEU A 277 -0.50 -3.79 16.34
N SER A 278 -0.53 -5.09 16.05
CA SER A 278 0.62 -5.84 15.51
C SER A 278 0.82 -5.72 13.99
N GLY A 279 -0.04 -4.94 13.31
CA GLY A 279 0.02 -4.83 11.84
C GLY A 279 -0.94 -3.79 11.30
N HIS A 280 -0.57 -2.52 11.42
CA HIS A 280 -1.31 -1.39 10.85
C HIS A 280 -0.35 -0.37 10.24
N ALA A 281 -0.90 0.53 9.43
CA ALA A 281 -0.21 1.67 8.85
C ALA A 281 -1.19 2.83 8.71
N PHE A 282 -1.19 3.74 9.67
CA PHE A 282 -2.06 4.92 9.70
C PHE A 282 -1.22 6.16 9.46
N HIS A 283 -1.66 7.02 8.54
CA HIS A 283 -0.94 8.24 8.17
C HIS A 283 -1.92 9.39 8.03
N MET A 284 -1.56 10.54 8.60
CA MET A 284 -2.28 11.80 8.49
C MET A 284 -1.32 12.91 8.08
N TYR A 285 -1.73 13.71 7.12
CA TYR A 285 -1.01 14.89 6.63
C TYR A 285 -1.98 16.06 6.70
N HIS A 286 -1.73 17.00 7.61
CA HIS A 286 -2.57 18.17 7.83
C HIS A 286 -1.83 19.42 7.38
N LEU A 287 -2.45 20.16 6.45
CA LEU A 287 -1.93 21.43 5.96
C LEU A 287 -2.82 22.58 6.46
N THR A 288 -2.19 23.68 6.88
CA THR A 288 -2.88 24.90 7.28
C THR A 288 -2.29 26.10 6.56
N SER A 289 -3.15 26.96 5.99
CA SER A 289 -2.73 28.20 5.36
C SER A 289 -2.05 29.16 6.35
N PRO A 290 -1.21 30.11 5.87
CA PRO A 290 -0.51 31.05 6.75
C PRO A 290 -1.41 31.89 7.66
N ASP A 291 -2.62 32.19 7.22
CA ASP A 291 -3.64 32.94 7.97
C ASP A 291 -4.58 32.05 8.78
N GLY A 292 -4.42 30.72 8.72
CA GLY A 292 -5.23 29.75 9.44
C GLY A 292 -6.67 29.58 8.95
N THR A 293 -7.04 30.21 7.83
CA THR A 293 -8.42 30.18 7.33
C THR A 293 -8.75 28.97 6.46
N VAL A 294 -7.74 28.30 5.92
CA VAL A 294 -7.88 27.13 5.05
C VAL A 294 -7.04 25.96 5.58
N SER A 295 -7.64 24.79 5.63
CA SER A 295 -6.93 23.56 5.96
C SER A 295 -7.29 22.44 4.99
N PHE A 296 -6.31 21.55 4.75
CA PHE A 296 -6.49 20.30 4.03
C PHE A 296 -6.01 19.15 4.90
N GLU A 297 -6.71 18.03 4.82
CA GLU A 297 -6.30 16.81 5.47
C GLU A 297 -6.27 15.66 4.46
N PHE A 298 -5.14 14.98 4.40
CA PHE A 298 -4.96 13.76 3.63
C PHE A 298 -4.69 12.63 4.61
N GLN A 299 -5.48 11.58 4.54
CA GLN A 299 -5.39 10.46 5.47
C GLN A 299 -5.54 9.14 4.72
N HIS A 300 -4.74 8.15 5.12
CA HIS A 300 -4.98 6.77 4.72
C HIS A 300 -4.59 5.83 5.85
N ASN A 301 -5.47 4.87 6.12
CA ASN A 301 -5.36 3.93 7.22
C ASN A 301 -5.49 2.51 6.69
N VAL A 302 -4.53 1.67 7.03
CA VAL A 302 -4.50 0.26 6.65
C VAL A 302 -4.42 -0.59 7.91
N CYS A 303 -5.35 -1.53 8.05
CA CYS A 303 -5.35 -2.57 9.06
C CYS A 303 -5.07 -3.93 8.41
N GLY A 304 -4.17 -4.70 9.01
CA GLY A 304 -3.83 -6.03 8.51
C GLY A 304 -2.99 -6.02 7.24
N ARG A 305 -3.11 -7.09 6.44
CA ARG A 305 -2.25 -7.34 5.27
C ARG A 305 -3.01 -7.67 3.99
N SER A 306 -4.34 -7.77 4.05
CA SER A 306 -5.17 -8.18 2.91
C SER A 306 -4.97 -7.29 1.68
N ILE A 307 -4.94 -5.97 1.87
CA ILE A 307 -4.73 -4.99 0.78
C ILE A 307 -3.42 -5.26 0.00
N TYR A 308 -2.34 -5.62 0.70
CA TYR A 308 -1.05 -5.93 0.07
C TYR A 308 -1.07 -7.30 -0.59
N ALA A 309 -1.69 -8.29 0.05
CA ALA A 309 -1.82 -9.64 -0.46
C ALA A 309 -2.68 -9.68 -1.74
N GLU A 310 -3.81 -9.00 -1.76
CA GLU A 310 -4.66 -8.85 -2.93
C GLU A 310 -3.93 -8.16 -4.09
N GLY A 311 -3.24 -7.05 -3.80
CA GLY A 311 -2.46 -6.36 -4.83
C GLY A 311 -1.31 -7.20 -5.38
N THR A 312 -0.70 -8.06 -4.54
CA THR A 312 0.34 -8.99 -4.98
C THR A 312 -0.23 -10.07 -5.92
N VAL A 313 -1.40 -10.61 -5.59
CA VAL A 313 -2.05 -11.59 -6.46
C VAL A 313 -2.46 -10.96 -7.79
N ASP A 314 -2.96 -9.73 -7.78
CA ASP A 314 -3.27 -9.01 -9.02
C ASP A 314 -1.99 -8.73 -9.84
N ALA A 315 -0.86 -8.43 -9.19
CA ALA A 315 0.44 -8.32 -9.85
C ALA A 315 0.90 -9.64 -10.48
N ALA A 316 0.70 -10.76 -9.79
CA ALA A 316 1.01 -12.09 -10.34
C ALA A 316 0.12 -12.44 -11.55
N MET A 317 -1.18 -12.13 -11.47
CA MET A 317 -2.11 -12.34 -12.58
C MET A 317 -1.78 -11.44 -13.79
N PHE A 318 -1.40 -10.20 -13.55
CA PHE A 318 -0.91 -9.27 -14.55
C PHE A 318 0.36 -9.84 -15.23
N LEU A 319 1.34 -10.22 -14.41
CA LEU A 319 2.62 -10.76 -14.90
C LEU A 319 2.42 -12.01 -15.74
N TYR A 320 1.59 -12.94 -15.29
CA TYR A 320 1.24 -14.13 -16.04
C TYR A 320 0.68 -13.79 -17.44
N LYS A 321 -0.23 -12.82 -17.54
CA LYS A 321 -0.76 -12.37 -18.83
C LYS A 321 0.33 -11.79 -19.73
N LYS A 322 1.28 -11.02 -19.16
CA LYS A 322 2.42 -10.46 -19.91
C LYS A 322 3.35 -11.55 -20.43
N VAL A 323 3.61 -12.59 -19.63
CA VAL A 323 4.36 -13.78 -20.04
C VAL A 323 3.66 -14.49 -21.20
N GLN A 324 2.36 -14.81 -21.06
CA GLN A 324 1.58 -15.54 -22.06
C GLN A 324 1.45 -14.77 -23.39
N SER A 325 1.40 -13.44 -23.33
CA SER A 325 1.34 -12.59 -24.53
C SER A 325 2.69 -12.33 -25.19
N GLY A 326 3.79 -12.76 -24.58
CA GLY A 326 5.14 -12.46 -25.06
C GLY A 326 5.45 -10.95 -25.11
N ALA A 327 4.94 -10.18 -24.13
CA ALA A 327 5.08 -8.72 -24.12
C ALA A 327 6.55 -8.27 -24.21
N ASP A 328 6.83 -7.20 -24.96
CA ASP A 328 8.18 -6.67 -25.15
C ASP A 328 8.78 -6.14 -23.83
N LYS A 329 8.00 -5.38 -23.07
CA LYS A 329 8.39 -4.91 -21.73
C LYS A 329 8.40 -6.10 -20.77
N LYS A 330 9.48 -6.24 -19.99
CA LYS A 330 9.68 -7.35 -19.05
C LYS A 330 9.64 -6.92 -17.60
N LEU A 331 10.13 -5.72 -17.29
CA LEU A 331 10.19 -5.20 -15.95
C LEU A 331 9.05 -4.20 -15.71
N TYR A 332 8.25 -4.47 -14.70
CA TYR A 332 7.03 -3.73 -14.35
C TYR A 332 7.06 -3.33 -12.87
N ASP A 333 6.22 -2.36 -12.53
CA ASP A 333 5.89 -1.97 -11.16
C ASP A 333 4.36 -1.99 -10.93
N MET A 334 3.92 -1.59 -9.74
CA MET A 334 2.49 -1.57 -9.42
C MET A 334 1.73 -0.46 -10.16
N ILE A 335 2.38 0.57 -10.68
CA ILE A 335 1.73 1.58 -11.55
C ILE A 335 1.35 0.94 -12.89
N ASP A 336 2.21 0.10 -13.45
CA ASP A 336 1.89 -0.66 -14.66
C ASP A 336 0.70 -1.59 -14.45
N VAL A 337 0.66 -2.28 -13.30
CA VAL A 337 -0.46 -3.17 -12.92
C VAL A 337 -1.78 -2.38 -12.81
N LEU A 338 -1.75 -1.22 -12.17
CA LEU A 338 -2.91 -0.35 -12.03
C LEU A 338 -3.44 0.18 -13.37
N ARG A 339 -2.53 0.58 -14.27
CA ARG A 339 -2.89 1.12 -15.60
C ARG A 339 -3.56 0.08 -16.50
N GLU A 340 -3.32 -1.21 -16.32
CA GLU A 340 -4.01 -2.27 -17.05
C GLU A 340 -5.51 -2.34 -16.72
N GLY A 341 -5.92 -1.89 -15.54
CA GLY A 341 -7.32 -1.71 -15.15
C GLY A 341 -8.12 -2.99 -14.88
N ASN A 342 -7.56 -4.17 -15.06
CA ASN A 342 -8.23 -5.47 -14.89
C ASN A 342 -8.04 -6.06 -13.49
N MET A 343 -8.24 -5.25 -12.47
CA MET A 343 -8.09 -5.67 -11.08
C MET A 343 -9.39 -6.25 -10.51
N ARG A 344 -9.22 -7.16 -9.55
CA ARG A 344 -10.33 -7.78 -8.81
C ARG A 344 -10.94 -6.82 -7.81
#